data_d55e28504b4f025e97871a3b9b77d5e3
#
_entry.id   d55e28504b4f025e97871a3b9b77d5e3
#
_cell.length_a   1.000
_cell.length_b   1.000
_cell.length_c   1.000
_cell.angle_alpha   90.00
_cell.angle_beta   90.00
_cell.angle_gamma   90.00
#
_symmetry.space_group_name_H-M   'P 1'
#
loop_
_entity.id
_entity.type
_entity.pdbx_description
1 polymer ?
#
loop_
_entity_poly.entity_id
_entity_poly.type
_entity_poly.pdbx_seq_one_letter_code
_entity_poly.pdbx_strand_id
1 'polypeptide(L)'
;LNTFSDSKHFGEDYPDSYLGQDSALGGVSLVAGVTYSSKAFKEAVEDGFAVLTANSLVSAGVKSDSQILLELLPSLFPGMANTEGVAQYTERELSGGSITMALDSANGVGAAYIAAVGENSYLVLVNDSLSAHAYDVNGADVTESVDAAILEEAATDAAANIEDSSAKEIKKLSKLAGDGAECTPIALDGLYGTVSHAYSISVGGSTYYGFAARPLGYGNMPMLLYYVLDESGAIVSMTADEFILMGDYFNAYELNESDYKAGFAGITGDSWNGDQALISGATISSEAVSAATADVFLAFGAIDQNGGEG
;
A
#
# COMPACT_ATOMS: atom_id res chain seq x y z
N LEU A 1 -10.47 26.02 -12.83
CA LEU A 1 -10.15 25.14 -11.70
C LEU A 1 -10.64 25.81 -10.44
N ASN A 2 -11.83 25.44 -10.01
CA ASN A 2 -12.44 25.99 -8.80
C ASN A 2 -12.38 24.88 -7.73
N THR A 3 -11.22 24.67 -7.17
CA THR A 3 -11.01 23.68 -6.11
C THR A 3 -11.11 24.41 -4.78
N PHE A 4 -12.24 24.30 -4.14
CA PHE A 4 -12.65 25.09 -3.00
C PHE A 4 -11.78 24.89 -1.73
N SER A 5 -11.02 23.80 -1.65
CA SER A 5 -10.13 23.51 -0.52
C SER A 5 -8.64 23.58 -0.86
N ASP A 6 -8.30 23.37 -2.12
CA ASP A 6 -6.90 23.14 -2.53
C ASP A 6 -6.13 24.44 -2.79
N SER A 7 -6.82 25.56 -3.08
CA SER A 7 -6.17 26.85 -3.37
C SER A 7 -5.33 27.40 -2.21
N LYS A 8 -5.54 26.93 -0.98
CA LYS A 8 -4.75 27.33 0.19
C LYS A 8 -3.44 26.56 0.36
N HIS A 9 -3.32 25.42 -0.31
CA HIS A 9 -2.18 24.51 -0.18
C HIS A 9 -1.36 24.39 -1.46
N PHE A 10 -1.90 24.88 -2.56
CA PHE A 10 -1.24 24.97 -3.86
C PHE A 10 -0.37 26.23 -3.87
N GLY A 11 0.80 26.17 -3.24
CA GLY A 11 1.68 27.34 -3.08
C GLY A 11 1.79 28.17 -4.36
N GLU A 12 1.88 29.50 -4.23
CA GLU A 12 1.97 30.43 -5.38
C GLU A 12 3.16 30.05 -6.30
N ASP A 13 4.19 29.45 -5.75
CA ASP A 13 5.42 29.04 -6.46
C ASP A 13 5.32 27.64 -7.12
N TYR A 14 4.24 26.87 -6.90
CA TYR A 14 4.15 25.52 -7.48
C TYR A 14 4.18 25.52 -9.03
N PRO A 15 3.49 26.42 -9.73
CA PRO A 15 3.63 26.51 -11.18
C PRO A 15 5.06 26.81 -11.64
N ASP A 16 5.82 27.53 -10.84
CA ASP A 16 7.21 27.89 -11.16
C ASP A 16 8.16 26.68 -11.12
N SER A 17 7.78 25.61 -10.40
CA SER A 17 8.53 24.35 -10.40
C SER A 17 8.59 23.65 -11.75
N TYR A 18 7.71 24.03 -12.67
CA TYR A 18 7.69 23.52 -14.05
C TYR A 18 8.59 24.32 -15.01
N LEU A 19 9.08 25.49 -14.60
CA LEU A 19 9.94 26.30 -15.43
C LEU A 19 11.31 25.65 -15.59
N GLY A 20 11.74 25.49 -16.83
CA GLY A 20 13.01 24.85 -17.16
C GLY A 20 13.03 23.33 -17.11
N GLN A 21 11.87 22.71 -16.86
CA GLN A 21 11.73 21.26 -16.93
C GLN A 21 11.62 20.80 -18.39
N ASP A 22 12.03 19.56 -18.65
CA ASP A 22 11.76 18.83 -19.89
C ASP A 22 10.46 18.02 -19.76
N SER A 23 10.13 17.20 -20.76
CA SER A 23 8.93 16.39 -20.79
C SER A 23 8.89 15.28 -19.73
N ALA A 24 9.99 14.99 -19.05
CA ALA A 24 10.04 13.99 -17.98
C ALA A 24 9.60 14.58 -16.62
N LEU A 25 9.57 15.90 -16.48
CA LEU A 25 9.15 16.64 -15.27
C LEU A 25 9.81 16.14 -13.97
N GLY A 26 11.10 15.73 -14.06
CA GLY A 26 11.83 15.09 -12.97
C GLY A 26 12.03 15.93 -11.71
N GLY A 27 12.02 17.26 -11.85
CA GLY A 27 12.15 18.20 -10.73
C GLY A 27 10.81 18.60 -10.11
N VAL A 28 9.68 18.01 -10.54
CA VAL A 28 8.35 18.43 -10.08
C VAL A 28 7.74 17.37 -9.18
N SER A 29 7.66 17.67 -7.88
CA SER A 29 7.01 16.81 -6.87
C SER A 29 5.53 17.14 -6.73
N LEU A 30 4.72 16.15 -6.32
CA LEU A 30 3.33 16.38 -5.94
C LEU A 30 3.25 17.11 -4.59
N VAL A 31 2.22 17.93 -4.42
CA VAL A 31 2.05 18.71 -3.19
C VAL A 31 1.24 17.91 -2.17
N ALA A 32 1.82 17.63 -1.00
CA ALA A 32 1.15 16.94 0.08
C ALA A 32 -0.14 17.67 0.51
N GLY A 33 -1.21 16.91 0.69
CA GLY A 33 -2.53 17.45 1.06
C GLY A 33 -3.37 18.01 -0.11
N VAL A 34 -2.77 18.15 -1.31
CA VAL A 34 -3.47 18.54 -2.56
C VAL A 34 -3.04 17.66 -3.74
N THR A 35 -2.83 16.40 -3.46
CA THR A 35 -2.29 15.42 -4.39
C THR A 35 -3.09 15.32 -5.69
N TYR A 36 -4.41 15.31 -5.63
CA TYR A 36 -5.25 15.26 -6.83
C TYR A 36 -5.06 16.47 -7.76
N SER A 37 -5.04 17.67 -7.18
CA SER A 37 -4.89 18.90 -7.98
C SER A 37 -3.48 19.04 -8.53
N SER A 38 -2.45 18.68 -7.74
CA SER A 38 -1.06 18.72 -8.20
C SER A 38 -0.79 17.65 -9.26
N LYS A 39 -1.38 16.45 -9.12
CA LYS A 39 -1.34 15.41 -10.13
C LYS A 39 -2.02 15.86 -11.44
N ALA A 40 -3.26 16.38 -11.37
CA ALA A 40 -3.97 16.86 -12.54
C ALA A 40 -3.24 18.01 -13.26
N PHE A 41 -2.56 18.89 -12.49
CA PHE A 41 -1.74 19.94 -13.06
C PHE A 41 -0.51 19.36 -13.78
N LYS A 42 0.16 18.39 -13.15
CA LYS A 42 1.31 17.69 -13.75
C LYS A 42 0.92 16.97 -15.03
N GLU A 43 -0.17 16.20 -15.02
CA GLU A 43 -0.72 15.52 -16.20
C GLU A 43 -1.04 16.50 -17.34
N ALA A 44 -1.63 17.64 -17.03
CA ALA A 44 -1.92 18.65 -18.05
C ALA A 44 -0.66 19.23 -18.72
N VAL A 45 0.44 19.35 -17.97
CA VAL A 45 1.74 19.77 -18.52
C VAL A 45 2.37 18.65 -19.35
N GLU A 46 2.28 17.39 -18.88
CA GLU A 46 2.73 16.20 -19.63
C GLU A 46 2.00 16.05 -20.94
N ASP A 47 0.68 16.24 -20.97
CA ASP A 47 -0.14 16.25 -22.21
C ASP A 47 0.34 17.35 -23.16
N GLY A 48 0.66 18.54 -22.64
CA GLY A 48 1.24 19.63 -23.41
C GLY A 48 2.56 19.23 -24.08
N PHE A 49 3.47 18.61 -23.33
CA PHE A 49 4.72 18.08 -23.88
C PHE A 49 4.48 16.97 -24.89
N ALA A 50 3.53 16.07 -24.66
CA ALA A 50 3.18 15.01 -25.60
C ALA A 50 2.75 15.58 -26.96
N VAL A 51 1.91 16.63 -26.97
CA VAL A 51 1.51 17.34 -28.20
C VAL A 51 2.71 17.99 -28.88
N LEU A 52 3.58 18.67 -28.13
CA LEU A 52 4.77 19.32 -28.67
C LEU A 52 5.74 18.30 -29.25
N THR A 53 5.94 17.16 -28.57
CA THR A 53 6.80 16.06 -29.04
C THR A 53 6.23 15.41 -30.32
N ALA A 54 4.93 15.14 -30.35
CA ALA A 54 4.26 14.57 -31.52
C ALA A 54 4.36 15.48 -32.76
N ASN A 55 4.50 16.79 -32.55
CA ASN A 55 4.71 17.78 -33.63
C ASN A 55 6.21 18.11 -33.83
N SER A 56 7.13 17.36 -33.23
CA SER A 56 8.58 17.58 -33.35
C SER A 56 9.05 18.99 -32.93
N LEU A 57 8.31 19.64 -32.04
CA LEU A 57 8.65 20.97 -31.52
C LEU A 57 9.59 20.93 -30.32
N VAL A 58 9.59 19.79 -29.58
CA VAL A 58 10.52 19.52 -28.48
C VAL A 58 10.96 18.05 -28.54
N SER A 59 12.11 17.74 -27.94
CA SER A 59 12.54 16.36 -27.75
C SER A 59 11.83 15.76 -26.53
N ALA A 60 11.55 14.44 -26.57
CA ALA A 60 11.10 13.72 -25.39
C ALA A 60 12.22 13.77 -24.31
N GLY A 61 11.83 14.05 -23.08
CA GLY A 61 12.76 13.98 -21.95
C GLY A 61 13.17 12.53 -21.69
N VAL A 62 14.37 12.35 -21.16
CA VAL A 62 14.83 11.03 -20.69
C VAL A 62 14.50 10.95 -19.21
N LYS A 63 13.66 10.00 -18.83
CA LYS A 63 13.35 9.74 -17.42
C LYS A 63 14.61 9.29 -16.69
N SER A 64 14.82 9.79 -15.48
CA SER A 64 15.84 9.23 -14.60
C SER A 64 15.43 7.86 -14.09
N ASP A 65 16.41 7.05 -13.67
CA ASP A 65 16.14 5.75 -13.06
C ASP A 65 15.17 5.85 -11.87
N SER A 66 15.33 6.87 -11.04
CA SER A 66 14.43 7.10 -9.90
C SER A 66 12.98 7.35 -10.35
N GLN A 67 12.77 8.09 -11.44
CA GLN A 67 11.42 8.30 -11.99
C GLN A 67 10.81 7.00 -12.52
N ILE A 68 11.62 6.17 -13.20
CA ILE A 68 11.18 4.86 -13.69
C ILE A 68 10.80 3.97 -12.51
N LEU A 69 11.62 3.92 -11.46
CA LEU A 69 11.37 3.12 -10.26
C LEU A 69 10.10 3.57 -9.51
N LEU A 70 9.86 4.88 -9.42
CA LEU A 70 8.63 5.42 -8.82
C LEU A 70 7.38 5.04 -9.62
N GLU A 71 7.45 4.98 -10.94
CA GLU A 71 6.35 4.52 -11.79
C GLU A 71 6.06 3.03 -11.64
N LEU A 72 7.06 2.23 -11.30
CA LEU A 72 6.90 0.79 -11.02
C LEU A 72 6.29 0.51 -9.64
N LEU A 73 6.43 1.43 -8.67
CA LEU A 73 6.01 1.23 -7.28
C LEU A 73 4.57 0.72 -7.14
N PRO A 74 3.52 1.28 -7.80
CA PRO A 74 2.16 0.78 -7.63
C PRO A 74 1.96 -0.66 -8.09
N SER A 75 2.74 -1.13 -9.06
CA SER A 75 2.65 -2.49 -9.58
C SER A 75 3.45 -3.49 -8.74
N LEU A 76 4.57 -3.06 -8.16
CA LEU A 76 5.45 -3.90 -7.35
C LEU A 76 4.98 -3.98 -5.89
N PHE A 77 4.39 -2.89 -5.37
CA PHE A 77 3.81 -2.85 -4.05
C PHE A 77 2.39 -2.24 -4.08
N PRO A 78 1.40 -3.00 -4.59
CA PRO A 78 0.01 -2.52 -4.71
C PRO A 78 -0.59 -2.04 -3.38
N GLY A 79 -0.13 -2.56 -2.24
CA GLY A 79 -0.57 -2.13 -0.91
C GLY A 79 -0.31 -0.66 -0.59
N MET A 80 0.66 -0.02 -1.25
CA MET A 80 0.90 1.41 -1.14
C MET A 80 0.03 2.24 -2.09
N ALA A 81 -0.74 1.61 -2.98
CA ALA A 81 -1.56 2.31 -3.97
C ALA A 81 -3.03 2.39 -3.54
N ASN A 82 -3.71 3.44 -4.01
CA ASN A 82 -5.16 3.55 -3.90
C ASN A 82 -5.87 2.71 -4.99
N THR A 83 -7.20 2.69 -4.99
CA THR A 83 -8.01 1.92 -5.96
C THR A 83 -7.82 2.36 -7.42
N GLU A 84 -7.27 3.55 -7.65
CA GLU A 84 -6.90 4.05 -8.99
C GLU A 84 -5.49 3.60 -9.42
N GLY A 85 -4.79 2.82 -8.60
CA GLY A 85 -3.43 2.35 -8.88
C GLY A 85 -2.36 3.43 -8.71
N VAL A 86 -2.62 4.44 -7.88
CA VAL A 86 -1.67 5.53 -7.61
C VAL A 86 -1.06 5.35 -6.24
N ALA A 87 0.27 5.20 -6.17
CA ALA A 87 0.98 5.09 -4.90
C ALA A 87 0.79 6.35 -4.03
N GLN A 88 0.56 6.13 -2.75
CA GLN A 88 0.33 7.17 -1.74
C GLN A 88 1.40 7.04 -0.66
N TYR A 89 2.28 8.03 -0.58
CA TYR A 89 3.42 8.04 0.34
C TYR A 89 3.83 9.46 0.73
N THR A 90 4.65 9.53 1.75
CA THR A 90 5.40 10.73 2.12
C THR A 90 6.87 10.51 1.81
N GLU A 91 7.48 11.44 1.08
CA GLU A 91 8.91 11.38 0.74
C GLU A 91 9.75 11.89 1.91
N ARG A 92 10.87 11.22 2.13
CA ARG A 92 11.87 11.57 3.13
C ARG A 92 13.27 11.40 2.54
N GLU A 93 14.01 12.50 2.39
CA GLU A 93 15.41 12.44 1.94
C GLU A 93 16.28 11.80 3.03
N LEU A 94 17.15 10.88 2.62
CA LEU A 94 18.13 10.22 3.47
C LEU A 94 19.55 10.64 3.07
N SER A 95 20.42 10.80 4.04
CA SER A 95 21.80 11.20 3.82
C SER A 95 22.77 10.24 4.52
N GLY A 96 23.79 9.83 3.79
CA GLY A 96 24.95 9.13 4.38
C GLY A 96 25.01 7.62 4.14
N GLY A 97 24.15 7.06 3.27
CA GLY A 97 24.15 5.64 2.88
C GLY A 97 24.01 5.44 1.38
N SER A 98 23.70 4.22 0.98
CA SER A 98 23.33 3.88 -0.39
C SER A 98 21.89 4.25 -0.72
N ILE A 99 21.04 4.39 0.30
CA ILE A 99 19.66 4.83 0.17
C ILE A 99 19.61 6.35 0.17
N THR A 100 18.97 6.92 -0.86
CA THR A 100 18.89 8.37 -1.05
C THR A 100 17.54 8.96 -0.68
N MET A 101 16.48 8.12 -0.72
CA MET A 101 15.09 8.53 -0.48
C MET A 101 14.30 7.39 0.15
N ALA A 102 13.49 7.71 1.14
CA ALA A 102 12.45 6.84 1.67
C ALA A 102 11.07 7.36 1.26
N LEU A 103 10.17 6.44 0.98
CA LEU A 103 8.78 6.64 0.59
C LEU A 103 7.93 5.91 1.63
N ASP A 104 7.56 6.61 2.68
CA ASP A 104 6.78 6.04 3.79
C ASP A 104 5.32 5.91 3.36
N SER A 105 4.74 4.71 3.36
CA SER A 105 3.38 4.49 2.90
C SER A 105 2.35 5.27 3.71
N ALA A 106 1.33 5.82 3.06
CA ALA A 106 0.28 6.60 3.71
C ALA A 106 -0.58 5.75 4.67
N ASN A 107 -0.65 4.45 4.44
CA ASN A 107 -1.46 3.49 5.21
C ASN A 107 -0.64 2.61 6.17
N GLY A 108 0.68 2.74 6.20
CA GLY A 108 1.54 2.01 7.12
C GLY A 108 1.72 0.52 6.79
N VAL A 109 1.50 0.09 5.54
CA VAL A 109 1.77 -1.31 5.11
C VAL A 109 3.25 -1.61 4.91
N GLY A 110 4.09 -0.58 4.93
CA GLY A 110 5.52 -0.70 4.68
C GLY A 110 6.11 0.60 4.16
N ALA A 111 7.31 0.51 3.61
CA ALA A 111 8.00 1.63 2.99
C ALA A 111 8.71 1.19 1.70
N ALA A 112 8.98 2.13 0.81
CA ALA A 112 9.80 1.92 -0.37
C ALA A 112 11.01 2.87 -0.31
N TYR A 113 12.11 2.43 -0.88
CA TYR A 113 13.38 3.17 -0.84
C TYR A 113 14.01 3.24 -2.22
N ILE A 114 14.55 4.39 -2.58
CA ILE A 114 15.41 4.54 -3.75
C ILE A 114 16.86 4.41 -3.28
N ALA A 115 17.53 3.37 -3.77
CA ALA A 115 18.95 3.13 -3.54
C ALA A 115 19.74 3.38 -4.81
N ALA A 116 20.93 3.98 -4.68
CA ALA A 116 21.87 4.22 -5.78
C ALA A 116 23.23 3.63 -5.45
N VAL A 117 23.73 2.72 -6.32
CA VAL A 117 25.01 2.03 -6.14
C VAL A 117 25.80 2.08 -7.45
N GLY A 118 26.82 2.91 -7.49
CA GLY A 118 27.56 3.16 -8.73
C GLY A 118 26.66 3.79 -9.79
N GLU A 119 26.48 3.11 -10.91
CA GLU A 119 25.61 3.54 -12.02
C GLU A 119 24.21 2.91 -11.96
N ASN A 120 23.92 2.05 -10.98
CA ASN A 120 22.66 1.35 -10.87
C ASN A 120 21.77 1.97 -9.79
N SER A 121 20.47 2.01 -10.08
CA SER A 121 19.43 2.42 -9.13
C SER A 121 18.48 1.25 -8.88
N TYR A 122 17.99 1.14 -7.64
CA TYR A 122 17.11 0.08 -7.18
C TYR A 122 15.94 0.65 -6.40
N LEU A 123 14.77 0.02 -6.54
CA LEU A 123 13.64 0.20 -5.64
C LEU A 123 13.68 -0.92 -4.60
N VAL A 124 13.90 -0.57 -3.34
CA VAL A 124 13.85 -1.53 -2.23
C VAL A 124 12.52 -1.37 -1.52
N LEU A 125 11.74 -2.44 -1.47
CA LEU A 125 10.42 -2.49 -0.82
C LEU A 125 10.57 -3.23 0.50
N VAL A 126 10.09 -2.64 1.59
CA VAL A 126 10.10 -3.22 2.94
C VAL A 126 8.68 -3.30 3.45
N ASN A 127 8.21 -4.51 3.78
CA ASN A 127 6.90 -4.71 4.39
C ASN A 127 6.92 -4.41 5.90
N ASP A 128 5.76 -4.47 6.53
CA ASP A 128 5.60 -4.21 7.98
C ASP A 128 6.25 -5.32 8.86
N SER A 129 6.52 -6.49 8.30
CA SER A 129 7.34 -7.56 8.93
C SER A 129 8.85 -7.37 8.73
N LEU A 130 9.28 -6.24 8.17
CA LEU A 130 10.67 -5.87 7.88
C LEU A 130 11.37 -6.78 6.86
N SER A 131 10.62 -7.52 6.04
CA SER A 131 11.18 -8.23 4.90
C SER A 131 11.46 -7.24 3.76
N ALA A 132 12.67 -7.27 3.21
CA ALA A 132 13.13 -6.33 2.20
C ALA A 132 13.37 -7.03 0.85
N HIS A 133 12.83 -6.46 -0.23
CA HIS A 133 12.96 -6.95 -1.61
C HIS A 133 13.46 -5.82 -2.52
N ALA A 134 14.38 -6.11 -3.43
CA ALA A 134 14.96 -5.12 -4.33
C ALA A 134 14.56 -5.40 -5.79
N TYR A 135 14.26 -4.33 -6.52
CA TYR A 135 13.86 -4.37 -7.93
C TYR A 135 14.71 -3.40 -8.75
N ASP A 136 15.07 -3.81 -9.97
CA ASP A 136 15.77 -2.95 -10.90
C ASP A 136 14.81 -2.04 -11.69
N VAL A 137 15.36 -1.18 -12.56
CA VAL A 137 14.58 -0.25 -13.42
C VAL A 137 13.67 -0.95 -14.44
N ASN A 138 13.78 -2.26 -14.61
CA ASN A 138 12.89 -3.07 -15.45
C ASN A 138 11.79 -3.75 -14.62
N GLY A 139 11.79 -3.57 -13.29
CA GLY A 139 10.89 -4.24 -12.36
C GLY A 139 11.26 -5.70 -12.10
N ALA A 140 12.47 -6.13 -12.46
CA ALA A 140 12.93 -7.47 -12.15
C ALA A 140 13.38 -7.55 -10.68
N ASP A 141 12.98 -8.63 -9.99
CA ASP A 141 13.46 -8.93 -8.65
C ASP A 141 14.96 -9.25 -8.69
N VAL A 142 15.75 -8.45 -7.98
CA VAL A 142 17.20 -8.56 -7.89
C VAL A 142 17.68 -8.71 -6.44
N THR A 143 16.79 -9.08 -5.54
CA THR A 143 17.03 -9.20 -4.08
C THR A 143 18.29 -10.01 -3.79
N GLU A 144 18.47 -11.16 -4.42
CA GLU A 144 19.63 -12.03 -4.24
C GLU A 144 20.95 -11.46 -4.84
N SER A 145 20.84 -10.41 -5.67
CA SER A 145 21.98 -9.85 -6.41
C SER A 145 22.45 -8.51 -5.86
N VAL A 146 21.60 -7.84 -5.05
CA VAL A 146 21.91 -6.58 -4.41
C VAL A 146 22.72 -6.83 -3.14
N ASP A 147 23.62 -5.90 -2.79
CA ASP A 147 24.36 -5.96 -1.54
C ASP A 147 23.40 -6.03 -0.35
N ALA A 148 23.55 -7.07 0.47
CA ALA A 148 22.71 -7.29 1.65
C ALA A 148 22.71 -6.09 2.62
N ALA A 149 23.79 -5.29 2.64
CA ALA A 149 23.86 -4.08 3.45
C ALA A 149 22.82 -3.03 3.08
N ILE A 150 22.39 -2.97 1.81
CA ILE A 150 21.33 -2.06 1.35
C ILE A 150 19.97 -2.50 1.86
N LEU A 151 19.69 -3.80 1.83
CA LEU A 151 18.45 -4.38 2.36
C LEU A 151 18.37 -4.19 3.88
N GLU A 152 19.49 -4.38 4.58
CA GLU A 152 19.59 -4.16 6.03
C GLU A 152 19.43 -2.68 6.39
N GLU A 153 20.02 -1.76 5.61
CA GLU A 153 19.85 -0.30 5.77
C GLU A 153 18.38 0.08 5.64
N ALA A 154 17.69 -0.41 4.60
CA ALA A 154 16.27 -0.17 4.37
C ALA A 154 15.39 -0.72 5.50
N ALA A 155 15.61 -1.98 5.91
CA ALA A 155 14.85 -2.61 6.99
C ALA A 155 15.09 -1.92 8.34
N THR A 156 16.32 -1.43 8.60
CA THR A 156 16.64 -0.69 9.82
C THR A 156 15.92 0.66 9.87
N ASP A 157 15.90 1.39 8.75
CA ASP A 157 15.17 2.66 8.67
C ASP A 157 13.66 2.42 8.78
N ALA A 158 13.12 1.39 8.11
CA ALA A 158 11.72 1.00 8.21
C ALA A 158 11.33 0.69 9.66
N ALA A 159 12.13 -0.11 10.38
CA ALA A 159 11.89 -0.44 11.79
C ALA A 159 11.84 0.79 12.72
N ALA A 160 12.53 1.86 12.35
CA ALA A 160 12.53 3.10 13.12
C ALA A 160 11.35 4.03 12.81
N ASN A 161 10.70 3.88 11.64
CA ASN A 161 9.72 4.82 11.13
C ASN A 161 8.32 4.21 10.90
N ILE A 162 8.19 2.88 10.74
CA ILE A 162 6.89 2.21 10.69
C ILE A 162 6.36 2.05 12.12
N GLU A 163 5.11 2.46 12.35
CA GLU A 163 4.45 2.32 13.66
C GLU A 163 4.13 0.84 13.95
N ASP A 164 4.65 0.31 15.06
CA ASP A 164 4.28 -1.02 15.53
C ASP A 164 2.84 -1.02 16.07
N SER A 165 1.93 -1.58 15.32
CA SER A 165 0.50 -1.70 15.68
C SER A 165 0.13 -3.09 16.21
N SER A 166 1.06 -4.01 16.31
CA SER A 166 0.83 -5.44 16.63
C SER A 166 0.01 -5.65 17.91
N ALA A 167 0.28 -4.90 18.97
CA ALA A 167 -0.46 -5.01 20.23
C ALA A 167 -1.96 -4.64 20.08
N LYS A 168 -2.28 -3.63 19.25
CA LYS A 168 -3.65 -3.22 18.94
C LYS A 168 -4.36 -4.27 18.09
N GLU A 169 -3.66 -4.81 17.12
CA GLU A 169 -4.15 -5.83 16.19
C GLU A 169 -4.44 -7.15 16.91
N ILE A 170 -3.51 -7.63 17.73
CA ILE A 170 -3.70 -8.82 18.60
C ILE A 170 -4.97 -8.68 19.43
N LYS A 171 -5.16 -7.52 20.07
CA LYS A 171 -6.36 -7.28 20.89
C LYS A 171 -7.66 -7.36 20.06
N LYS A 172 -7.65 -6.82 18.85
CA LYS A 172 -8.81 -6.85 17.94
C LYS A 172 -9.08 -8.25 17.43
N LEU A 173 -8.04 -8.94 16.95
CA LEU A 173 -8.14 -10.31 16.42
C LEU A 173 -8.55 -11.31 17.50
N SER A 174 -7.99 -11.22 18.71
CA SER A 174 -8.41 -12.07 19.84
C SER A 174 -9.90 -11.90 20.14
N LYS A 175 -10.39 -10.65 20.17
CA LYS A 175 -11.81 -10.38 20.39
C LYS A 175 -12.69 -10.92 19.26
N LEU A 176 -12.20 -10.85 18.02
CA LEU A 176 -12.91 -11.30 16.83
C LEU A 176 -13.00 -12.85 16.76
N ALA A 177 -11.93 -13.53 17.20
CA ALA A 177 -11.85 -14.99 17.22
C ALA A 177 -12.62 -15.62 18.39
N GLY A 178 -12.81 -14.91 19.51
CA GLY A 178 -13.58 -15.35 20.66
C GLY A 178 -12.83 -15.32 21.98
N ASP A 179 -13.56 -15.61 23.06
CA ASP A 179 -13.02 -15.55 24.42
C ASP A 179 -11.88 -16.57 24.62
N GLY A 180 -10.77 -16.10 25.18
CA GLY A 180 -9.59 -16.94 25.45
C GLY A 180 -8.70 -17.18 24.23
N ALA A 181 -8.90 -16.45 23.14
CA ALA A 181 -8.04 -16.54 21.96
C ALA A 181 -6.64 -15.96 22.26
N GLU A 182 -5.61 -16.72 21.89
CA GLU A 182 -4.20 -16.35 21.95
C GLU A 182 -3.67 -16.15 20.53
N CYS A 183 -3.13 -14.96 20.24
CA CYS A 183 -2.56 -14.60 18.93
C CYS A 183 -1.04 -14.60 18.99
N THR A 184 -0.41 -15.28 18.05
CA THR A 184 1.06 -15.30 17.86
C THR A 184 1.38 -14.74 16.48
N PRO A 185 2.26 -13.73 16.34
CA PRO A 185 2.65 -13.20 15.04
C PRO A 185 3.26 -14.27 14.12
N ILE A 186 2.93 -14.19 12.84
CA ILE A 186 3.55 -14.97 11.76
C ILE A 186 4.30 -13.97 10.88
N ALA A 187 5.60 -14.20 10.65
CA ALA A 187 6.38 -13.40 9.74
C ALA A 187 5.91 -13.61 8.28
N LEU A 188 5.69 -12.52 7.58
CA LEU A 188 5.41 -12.52 6.15
C LEU A 188 6.72 -12.24 5.42
N ASP A 189 7.18 -13.18 4.60
CA ASP A 189 8.43 -13.10 3.84
C ASP A 189 8.29 -12.38 2.50
N GLY A 190 7.06 -11.98 2.12
CA GLY A 190 6.76 -11.31 0.86
C GLY A 190 5.86 -10.08 1.02
N LEU A 191 5.55 -9.47 -0.13
CA LEU A 191 4.62 -8.35 -0.25
C LEU A 191 3.25 -8.89 -0.62
N TYR A 192 2.29 -8.81 0.29
CA TYR A 192 0.93 -9.32 0.08
C TYR A 192 -0.08 -8.16 0.02
N GLY A 193 0.16 -7.25 -0.91
CA GLY A 193 -0.70 -6.10 -1.16
C GLY A 193 -0.91 -5.26 0.11
N THR A 194 -2.16 -5.17 0.55
CA THR A 194 -2.58 -4.36 1.71
C THR A 194 -2.41 -5.05 3.06
N VAL A 195 -2.02 -6.35 3.09
CA VAL A 195 -1.81 -7.08 4.35
C VAL A 195 -0.56 -6.58 5.04
N SER A 196 -0.71 -6.05 6.26
CA SER A 196 0.39 -5.61 7.11
C SER A 196 0.93 -6.76 7.97
N HIS A 197 0.07 -7.47 8.69
CA HIS A 197 0.47 -8.52 9.61
C HIS A 197 -0.40 -9.76 9.51
N ALA A 198 0.19 -10.91 9.87
CA ALA A 198 -0.47 -12.18 10.01
C ALA A 198 -0.23 -12.79 11.40
N TYR A 199 -1.19 -13.58 11.87
CA TYR A 199 -1.18 -14.18 13.21
C TYR A 199 -1.74 -15.60 13.15
N SER A 200 -1.12 -16.52 13.91
CA SER A 200 -1.75 -17.77 14.32
C SER A 200 -2.61 -17.50 15.55
N ILE A 201 -3.83 -17.98 15.58
CA ILE A 201 -4.78 -17.78 16.68
C ILE A 201 -5.22 -19.14 17.21
N SER A 202 -4.96 -19.38 18.49
CA SER A 202 -5.40 -20.59 19.21
C SER A 202 -6.58 -20.24 20.10
N VAL A 203 -7.72 -20.91 19.91
CA VAL A 203 -8.91 -20.75 20.76
C VAL A 203 -9.72 -22.04 20.83
N GLY A 204 -10.06 -22.48 22.05
CA GLY A 204 -10.86 -23.68 22.26
C GLY A 204 -10.26 -24.99 21.72
N GLY A 205 -8.94 -25.04 21.50
CA GLY A 205 -8.23 -26.19 20.92
C GLY A 205 -8.26 -26.24 19.39
N SER A 206 -8.79 -25.21 18.73
CA SER A 206 -8.75 -25.01 17.27
C SER A 206 -7.75 -23.93 16.91
N THR A 207 -7.17 -24.04 15.70
CA THR A 207 -6.28 -23.04 15.12
C THR A 207 -7.05 -22.21 14.10
N TYR A 208 -6.80 -20.91 14.10
CA TYR A 208 -7.27 -19.94 13.11
C TYR A 208 -6.13 -19.06 12.68
N TYR A 209 -6.32 -18.31 11.61
CA TYR A 209 -5.36 -17.34 11.08
C TYR A 209 -5.96 -15.95 11.07
N GLY A 210 -5.26 -15.01 11.70
CA GLY A 210 -5.66 -13.61 11.76
C GLY A 210 -4.85 -12.77 10.80
N PHE A 211 -5.51 -11.82 10.13
CA PHE A 211 -4.84 -10.87 9.23
C PHE A 211 -5.29 -9.45 9.55
N ALA A 212 -4.33 -8.53 9.54
CA ALA A 212 -4.58 -7.10 9.50
C ALA A 212 -4.25 -6.60 8.10
N ALA A 213 -5.19 -5.88 7.47
CA ALA A 213 -5.01 -5.29 6.15
C ALA A 213 -5.34 -3.80 6.19
N ARG A 214 -4.59 -2.99 5.44
CA ARG A 214 -4.62 -1.53 5.47
C ARG A 214 -4.81 -0.92 4.08
N PRO A 215 -5.94 -1.17 3.40
CA PRO A 215 -6.20 -0.54 2.11
C PRO A 215 -6.46 0.96 2.27
N LEU A 216 -6.33 1.68 1.14
CA LEU A 216 -6.70 3.08 1.03
C LEU A 216 -8.13 3.20 0.47
N GLY A 217 -9.03 3.74 1.27
CA GLY A 217 -10.41 4.01 0.87
C GLY A 217 -10.58 5.39 0.23
N TYR A 218 -11.80 5.90 0.29
CA TYR A 218 -12.16 7.19 -0.28
C TYR A 218 -11.25 8.32 0.25
N GLY A 219 -10.83 9.20 -0.66
CA GLY A 219 -9.93 10.30 -0.34
C GLY A 219 -8.53 9.87 0.12
N ASN A 220 -8.10 8.65 -0.24
CA ASN A 220 -6.85 8.03 0.19
C ASN A 220 -6.74 7.85 1.72
N MET A 221 -7.88 7.75 2.39
CA MET A 221 -7.91 7.53 3.84
C MET A 221 -7.55 6.08 4.15
N PRO A 222 -6.56 5.82 5.04
CA PRO A 222 -6.24 4.47 5.47
C PRO A 222 -7.44 3.81 6.15
N MET A 223 -7.72 2.57 5.76
CA MET A 223 -8.68 1.69 6.43
C MET A 223 -7.90 0.61 7.18
N LEU A 224 -8.47 0.10 8.26
CA LEU A 224 -7.87 -1.00 9.01
C LEU A 224 -8.90 -2.12 9.14
N LEU A 225 -8.63 -3.20 8.43
CA LEU A 225 -9.49 -4.36 8.33
C LEU A 225 -8.86 -5.54 9.06
N TYR A 226 -9.70 -6.33 9.74
CA TYR A 226 -9.27 -7.53 10.45
C TYR A 226 -10.07 -8.72 9.96
N TYR A 227 -9.37 -9.82 9.69
CA TYR A 227 -9.95 -11.06 9.22
C TYR A 227 -9.50 -12.21 10.11
N VAL A 228 -10.41 -13.13 10.38
CA VAL A 228 -10.11 -14.44 11.00
C VAL A 228 -10.55 -15.52 10.03
N LEU A 229 -9.62 -16.37 9.63
CA LEU A 229 -9.84 -17.51 8.74
C LEU A 229 -9.66 -18.80 9.54
N ASP A 230 -10.39 -19.84 9.15
CA ASP A 230 -10.12 -21.19 9.66
C ASP A 230 -8.99 -21.90 8.89
N GLU A 231 -8.64 -23.11 9.27
CA GLU A 231 -7.58 -23.90 8.64
C GLU A 231 -7.86 -24.24 7.16
N SER A 232 -9.09 -24.14 6.70
CA SER A 232 -9.44 -24.31 5.29
C SER A 232 -9.31 -23.03 4.47
N GLY A 233 -8.97 -21.90 5.09
CA GLY A 233 -8.93 -20.59 4.47
C GLY A 233 -10.31 -19.93 4.32
N ALA A 234 -11.35 -20.46 4.96
CA ALA A 234 -12.64 -19.83 4.96
C ALA A 234 -12.68 -18.67 5.99
N ILE A 235 -13.20 -17.52 5.60
CA ILE A 235 -13.39 -16.40 6.53
C ILE A 235 -14.42 -16.80 7.58
N VAL A 236 -14.04 -16.81 8.84
CA VAL A 236 -14.92 -17.03 9.98
C VAL A 236 -15.58 -15.72 10.41
N SER A 237 -14.77 -14.65 10.42
CA SER A 237 -15.24 -13.31 10.78
C SER A 237 -14.33 -12.23 10.22
N MET A 238 -14.91 -11.05 9.98
CA MET A 238 -14.17 -9.85 9.61
C MET A 238 -14.76 -8.63 10.31
N THR A 239 -13.94 -7.58 10.45
CA THR A 239 -14.40 -6.27 10.94
C THR A 239 -13.50 -5.16 10.42
N ALA A 240 -14.02 -3.94 10.44
CA ALA A 240 -13.26 -2.72 10.14
C ALA A 240 -13.12 -1.85 11.41
N ASP A 241 -12.06 -1.05 11.49
CA ASP A 241 -11.91 -0.08 12.57
C ASP A 241 -12.82 1.14 12.33
N GLU A 242 -13.64 1.49 13.32
CA GLU A 242 -14.69 2.52 13.21
C GLU A 242 -14.14 3.92 12.93
N PHE A 243 -12.92 4.23 13.37
CA PHE A 243 -12.34 5.58 13.20
C PHE A 243 -11.94 5.90 11.75
N ILE A 244 -11.75 4.90 10.90
CA ILE A 244 -11.22 5.05 9.55
C ILE A 244 -12.35 5.15 8.51
N LEU A 245 -13.57 4.79 8.88
CA LEU A 245 -14.74 4.76 7.99
C LEU A 245 -15.38 6.13 7.72
N MET A 246 -14.89 7.19 8.33
CA MET A 246 -15.47 8.54 8.22
C MET A 246 -15.22 9.22 6.85
N GLY A 247 -14.51 8.58 5.91
CA GLY A 247 -14.12 9.17 4.64
C GLY A 247 -15.18 9.10 3.53
N ASP A 248 -15.98 8.03 3.44
CA ASP A 248 -17.03 7.86 2.42
C ASP A 248 -18.36 8.39 2.93
N TYR A 249 -18.62 9.58 2.65
CA TYR A 249 -19.56 10.56 3.19
C TYR A 249 -20.94 10.09 3.65
N PHE A 250 -21.53 9.00 3.15
CA PHE A 250 -22.89 8.60 3.53
C PHE A 250 -23.12 7.11 3.74
N ASN A 251 -22.33 6.22 3.17
CA ASN A 251 -22.62 4.79 3.19
C ASN A 251 -21.51 3.91 3.76
N ALA A 252 -20.33 4.46 4.09
CA ALA A 252 -19.23 3.68 4.66
C ALA A 252 -19.55 3.11 6.05
N TYR A 253 -20.54 3.62 6.77
CA TYR A 253 -21.02 2.99 7.99
C TYR A 253 -21.56 1.57 7.75
N GLU A 254 -22.03 1.26 6.54
CA GLU A 254 -22.50 -0.08 6.17
C GLU A 254 -21.40 -1.13 6.28
N LEU A 255 -20.13 -0.75 6.12
CA LEU A 255 -18.99 -1.65 6.33
C LEU A 255 -18.92 -2.21 7.77
N ASN A 256 -19.54 -1.53 8.72
CA ASN A 256 -19.64 -1.98 10.12
C ASN A 256 -20.95 -2.68 10.45
N GLU A 257 -21.90 -2.70 9.54
CA GLU A 257 -23.17 -3.41 9.78
C GLU A 257 -22.94 -4.92 9.89
N SER A 258 -23.69 -5.56 10.76
CA SER A 258 -23.56 -7.00 11.03
C SER A 258 -23.83 -7.85 9.79
N ASP A 259 -24.79 -7.45 8.98
CA ASP A 259 -25.21 -8.19 7.78
C ASP A 259 -24.14 -8.10 6.68
N TYR A 260 -23.50 -6.94 6.52
CA TYR A 260 -22.37 -6.80 5.61
C TYR A 260 -21.22 -7.72 6.01
N LYS A 261 -20.80 -7.65 7.29
CA LYS A 261 -19.72 -8.52 7.81
C LYS A 261 -20.06 -10.00 7.73
N ALA A 262 -21.31 -10.36 8.00
CA ALA A 262 -21.78 -11.74 7.89
C ALA A 262 -21.73 -12.27 6.45
N GLY A 263 -21.82 -11.40 5.46
CA GLY A 263 -21.69 -11.75 4.04
C GLY A 263 -20.33 -12.35 3.64
N PHE A 264 -19.29 -12.13 4.46
CA PHE A 264 -17.96 -12.70 4.23
C PHE A 264 -17.80 -14.10 4.86
N ALA A 265 -18.65 -14.49 5.79
CA ALA A 265 -18.50 -15.76 6.49
C ALA A 265 -18.61 -16.96 5.54
N GLY A 266 -17.67 -17.90 5.65
CA GLY A 266 -17.59 -19.11 4.82
C GLY A 266 -17.00 -18.90 3.42
N ILE A 267 -16.61 -17.67 3.05
CA ILE A 267 -15.96 -17.39 1.77
C ILE A 267 -14.50 -17.82 1.86
N THR A 268 -14.03 -18.48 0.79
CA THR A 268 -12.62 -18.89 0.59
C THR A 268 -12.03 -18.15 -0.61
N GLY A 269 -10.70 -18.22 -0.78
CA GLY A 269 -10.04 -17.67 -1.97
C GLY A 269 -10.62 -18.18 -3.29
N ASP A 270 -10.97 -19.46 -3.36
CA ASP A 270 -11.56 -20.07 -4.56
C ASP A 270 -12.96 -19.54 -4.89
N SER A 271 -13.74 -19.17 -3.87
CA SER A 271 -15.11 -18.65 -4.02
C SER A 271 -15.17 -17.11 -4.09
N TRP A 272 -14.05 -16.42 -3.84
CA TRP A 272 -14.00 -14.97 -3.83
C TRP A 272 -14.10 -14.39 -5.25
N ASN A 273 -15.04 -13.47 -5.45
CA ASN A 273 -15.22 -12.75 -6.72
C ASN A 273 -15.32 -11.22 -6.55
N GLY A 274 -15.23 -10.73 -5.31
CA GLY A 274 -15.27 -9.30 -4.99
C GLY A 274 -16.68 -8.71 -4.83
N ASP A 275 -17.72 -9.33 -5.36
CA ASP A 275 -19.09 -8.77 -5.38
C ASP A 275 -19.66 -8.56 -3.97
N GLN A 276 -19.29 -9.42 -3.02
CA GLN A 276 -19.75 -9.36 -1.63
C GLN A 276 -19.28 -8.09 -0.90
N ALA A 277 -18.16 -7.51 -1.33
CA ALA A 277 -17.63 -6.31 -0.72
C ALA A 277 -18.31 -5.02 -1.19
N LEU A 278 -18.99 -5.02 -2.33
CA LEU A 278 -19.47 -3.81 -2.98
C LEU A 278 -20.68 -3.21 -2.28
N ILE A 279 -20.57 -1.90 -1.94
CA ILE A 279 -21.64 -1.10 -1.35
C ILE A 279 -21.98 0.06 -2.29
N SER A 280 -23.26 0.16 -2.64
CA SER A 280 -23.75 1.25 -3.49
C SER A 280 -23.57 2.60 -2.78
N GLY A 281 -22.87 3.54 -3.42
CA GLY A 281 -22.60 4.87 -2.86
C GLY A 281 -21.35 4.93 -1.94
N ALA A 282 -20.67 3.79 -1.71
CA ALA A 282 -19.36 3.72 -1.06
C ALA A 282 -18.37 2.93 -1.94
N THR A 283 -18.40 3.13 -3.26
CA THR A 283 -17.70 2.30 -4.24
C THR A 283 -16.21 2.21 -3.96
N ILE A 284 -15.53 3.35 -3.76
CA ILE A 284 -14.07 3.39 -3.56
C ILE A 284 -13.67 2.60 -2.30
N SER A 285 -14.34 2.83 -1.17
CA SER A 285 -14.00 2.10 0.07
C SER A 285 -14.37 0.62 -0.01
N SER A 286 -15.46 0.26 -0.67
CA SER A 286 -15.86 -1.14 -0.82
C SER A 286 -14.98 -1.89 -1.83
N GLU A 287 -14.51 -1.23 -2.89
CA GLU A 287 -13.46 -1.78 -3.78
C GLU A 287 -12.14 -1.98 -3.03
N ALA A 288 -11.77 -1.05 -2.14
CA ALA A 288 -10.61 -1.20 -1.27
C ALA A 288 -10.74 -2.41 -0.32
N VAL A 289 -11.94 -2.65 0.25
CA VAL A 289 -12.22 -3.88 1.03
C VAL A 289 -12.11 -5.12 0.16
N SER A 290 -12.62 -5.05 -1.08
CA SER A 290 -12.53 -6.17 -2.02
C SER A 290 -11.08 -6.54 -2.34
N ALA A 291 -10.24 -5.56 -2.63
CA ALA A 291 -8.81 -5.77 -2.88
C ALA A 291 -8.11 -6.36 -1.65
N ALA A 292 -8.34 -5.78 -0.47
CA ALA A 292 -7.75 -6.26 0.78
C ALA A 292 -8.17 -7.71 1.11
N THR A 293 -9.40 -8.10 0.80
CA THR A 293 -9.86 -9.48 0.99
C THR A 293 -9.12 -10.46 0.07
N ALA A 294 -8.89 -10.06 -1.18
CA ALA A 294 -8.07 -10.86 -2.11
C ALA A 294 -6.62 -10.99 -1.61
N ASP A 295 -6.02 -9.90 -1.12
CA ASP A 295 -4.67 -9.89 -0.54
C ASP A 295 -4.56 -10.83 0.68
N VAL A 296 -5.59 -10.86 1.54
CA VAL A 296 -5.66 -11.78 2.68
C VAL A 296 -5.64 -13.25 2.24
N PHE A 297 -6.37 -13.61 1.19
CA PHE A 297 -6.31 -14.97 0.66
C PHE A 297 -4.95 -15.32 0.05
N LEU A 298 -4.29 -14.36 -0.59
CA LEU A 298 -2.91 -14.55 -1.09
C LEU A 298 -1.93 -14.78 0.06
N ALA A 299 -2.01 -13.96 1.12
CA ALA A 299 -1.16 -14.10 2.31
C ALA A 299 -1.42 -15.43 3.04
N PHE A 300 -2.68 -15.84 3.17
CA PHE A 300 -3.04 -17.14 3.75
C PHE A 300 -2.42 -18.30 2.97
N GLY A 301 -2.55 -18.30 1.63
CA GLY A 301 -1.96 -19.33 0.78
C GLY A 301 -0.45 -19.46 0.93
N ALA A 302 0.25 -18.35 1.13
CA ALA A 302 1.70 -18.35 1.36
C ALA A 302 2.10 -18.96 2.72
N ILE A 303 1.30 -18.70 3.77
CA ILE A 303 1.54 -19.28 5.12
C ILE A 303 1.32 -20.80 5.10
N ASP A 304 0.26 -21.27 4.45
CA ASP A 304 -0.09 -22.70 4.42
C ASP A 304 0.96 -23.54 3.66
N GLN A 305 1.54 -22.99 2.58
CA GLN A 305 2.60 -23.67 1.82
C GLN A 305 3.92 -23.78 2.59
N ASN A 306 4.24 -22.82 3.48
CA ASN A 306 5.46 -22.84 4.30
C ASN A 306 5.30 -23.68 5.59
N GLY A 307 4.08 -23.97 6.03
CA GLY A 307 3.77 -24.77 7.22
C GLY A 307 3.85 -26.28 7.05
N GLY A 308 4.03 -26.77 5.81
CA GLY A 308 4.07 -28.20 5.49
C GLY A 308 5.42 -28.90 5.66
N GLU A 309 6.47 -28.22 6.06
CA GLU A 309 7.82 -28.77 6.32
C GLU A 309 8.22 -28.59 7.79
N GLY A 310 7.44 -29.15 8.73
CA GLY A 310 7.74 -29.17 10.15
C GLY A 310 7.72 -30.57 10.73
#